data_56be7bb69bd9ab2348827ac5cfe3a9be
#
_entry.id   56be7bb69bd9ab2348827ac5cfe3a9be
#
_cell.length_a   1.000
_cell.length_b   1.000
_cell.length_c   1.000
_cell.angle_alpha   90.00
_cell.angle_beta   90.00
_cell.angle_gamma   90.00
#
_symmetry.space_group_name_H-M   'P 1'
#
loop_
_entity.id
_entity.type
_entity.pdbx_description
1 polymer ?
#
loop_
_entity_poly.entity_id
_entity_poly.type
_entity_poly.pdbx_seq_one_letter_code
_entity_poly.pdbx_strand_id
1 'polypeptide(L)'
;MSPRPFEIHVTRRAEKDIDRLTPKLRRKLYEVLTEVIAQDPYQGKKLVGDLAGSYSYRLTLHDRIVYSIDVKTRTIYIERAATHYGE
;
A
#
# COMPACT_ATOMS: atom_id res chain seq x y z
N MET A 1 7.19 19.64 15.25
CA MET A 1 7.61 18.26 15.47
C MET A 1 6.87 17.33 14.53
N SER A 2 7.60 16.48 13.82
CA SER A 2 6.98 15.57 12.87
C SER A 2 6.20 14.49 13.60
N PRO A 3 4.99 14.15 13.13
CA PRO A 3 4.27 13.02 13.70
C PRO A 3 5.04 11.73 13.40
N ARG A 4 4.82 10.73 14.25
CA ARG A 4 5.43 9.44 14.03
C ARG A 4 4.87 8.82 12.74
N PRO A 5 5.70 8.10 11.99
CA PRO A 5 5.19 7.36 10.83
C PRO A 5 4.14 6.35 11.27
N PHE A 6 3.23 6.03 10.36
CA PHE A 6 2.28 4.96 10.59
C PHE A 6 3.02 3.62 10.56
N GLU A 7 2.50 2.66 11.31
CA GLU A 7 3.02 1.30 11.23
C GLU A 7 2.44 0.64 9.99
N ILE A 8 3.24 -0.23 9.38
CA ILE A 8 2.81 -0.95 8.17
C ILE A 8 2.57 -2.40 8.55
N HIS A 9 1.39 -2.90 8.25
CA HIS A 9 1.05 -4.30 8.41
C HIS A 9 0.72 -4.88 7.04
N VAL A 10 1.50 -5.88 6.63
CA VAL A 10 1.27 -6.54 5.33
C VAL A 10 0.38 -7.74 5.58
N THR A 11 -0.80 -7.73 4.96
CA THR A 11 -1.72 -8.84 5.12
C THR A 11 -1.18 -10.07 4.39
N ARG A 12 -1.69 -11.25 4.76
CA ARG A 12 -1.26 -12.50 4.13
C ARG A 12 -1.49 -12.46 2.62
N ARG A 13 -2.59 -11.89 2.21
CA ARG A 13 -2.91 -11.79 0.79
C ARG A 13 -1.90 -10.92 0.06
N ALA A 14 -1.54 -9.80 0.68
CA ALA A 14 -0.54 -8.92 0.10
C ALA A 14 0.83 -9.56 0.08
N GLU A 15 1.17 -10.37 1.10
CA GLU A 15 2.44 -11.08 1.10
C GLU A 15 2.56 -11.99 -0.11
N LYS A 16 1.48 -12.69 -0.46
CA LYS A 16 1.49 -13.54 -1.65
C LYS A 16 1.70 -12.74 -2.92
N ASP A 17 1.08 -11.56 -3.00
CA ASP A 17 1.27 -10.68 -4.15
C ASP A 17 2.73 -10.24 -4.22
N ILE A 18 3.31 -9.85 -3.08
CA ILE A 18 4.68 -9.36 -3.03
C ILE A 18 5.67 -10.44 -3.45
N ASP A 19 5.41 -11.69 -3.06
CA ASP A 19 6.28 -12.80 -3.43
C ASP A 19 6.34 -13.01 -4.94
N ARG A 20 5.34 -12.55 -5.68
CA ARG A 20 5.30 -12.67 -7.13
C ARG A 20 6.01 -11.51 -7.84
N LEU A 21 6.35 -10.48 -7.12
CA LEU A 21 7.04 -9.34 -7.71
C LEU A 21 8.51 -9.67 -7.95
N THR A 22 9.10 -9.02 -8.96
CA THR A 22 10.54 -9.14 -9.17
C THR A 22 11.26 -8.52 -7.97
N PRO A 23 12.52 -8.92 -7.72
CA PRO A 23 13.28 -8.33 -6.62
C PRO A 23 13.38 -6.81 -6.72
N LYS A 24 13.55 -6.29 -7.93
CA LYS A 24 13.64 -4.85 -8.14
C LYS A 24 12.34 -4.15 -7.73
N LEU A 25 11.21 -4.73 -8.14
CA LEU A 25 9.92 -4.14 -7.86
C LEU A 25 9.56 -4.27 -6.38
N ARG A 26 9.98 -5.38 -5.77
CA ARG A 26 9.77 -5.60 -4.34
C ARG A 26 10.54 -4.56 -3.52
N ARG A 27 11.76 -4.24 -3.94
CA ARG A 27 12.56 -3.22 -3.27
C ARG A 27 11.88 -1.86 -3.39
N LYS A 28 11.39 -1.54 -4.58
CA LYS A 28 10.69 -0.28 -4.77
C LYS A 28 9.43 -0.20 -3.90
N LEU A 29 8.71 -1.31 -3.78
CA LEU A 29 7.55 -1.37 -2.93
C LEU A 29 7.89 -1.00 -1.50
N TYR A 30 8.93 -1.61 -0.94
CA TYR A 30 9.31 -1.33 0.44
C TYR A 30 9.76 0.11 0.63
N GLU A 31 10.45 0.68 -0.35
CA GLU A 31 10.81 2.08 -0.28
C GLU A 31 9.58 2.97 -0.25
N VAL A 32 8.61 2.69 -1.09
CA VAL A 32 7.37 3.46 -1.13
C VAL A 32 6.60 3.33 0.17
N LEU A 33 6.53 2.11 0.71
CA LEU A 33 5.82 1.90 1.97
C LEU A 33 6.43 2.70 3.11
N THR A 34 7.74 2.70 3.22
CA THR A 34 8.41 3.34 4.35
C THR A 34 8.61 4.83 4.16
N GLU A 35 8.89 5.28 2.95
CA GLU A 35 9.25 6.68 2.71
C GLU A 35 8.10 7.54 2.25
N VAL A 36 7.04 6.95 1.73
CA VAL A 36 5.90 7.70 1.25
C VAL A 36 4.65 7.39 2.06
N ILE A 37 4.21 6.14 2.03
CA ILE A 37 2.91 5.79 2.59
C ILE A 37 2.91 5.85 4.11
N ALA A 38 3.95 5.35 4.77
CA ALA A 38 4.01 5.42 6.23
C ALA A 38 4.09 6.85 6.72
N GLN A 39 4.69 7.74 5.94
CA GLN A 39 4.81 9.15 6.33
C GLN A 39 3.52 9.91 6.12
N ASP A 40 2.82 9.62 5.02
CA ASP A 40 1.56 10.29 4.69
C ASP A 40 0.69 9.35 3.84
N PRO A 41 -0.11 8.51 4.49
CA PRO A 41 -0.91 7.53 3.76
C PRO A 41 -2.03 8.14 2.92
N TYR A 42 -2.32 9.41 3.09
CA TYR A 42 -3.38 10.06 2.33
C TYR A 42 -2.93 10.50 0.95
N GLN A 43 -1.67 10.27 0.59
CA GLN A 43 -1.19 10.57 -0.75
C GLN A 43 -1.75 9.63 -1.81
N GLY A 44 -2.25 8.47 -1.41
CA GLY A 44 -2.85 7.54 -2.34
C GLY A 44 -4.20 8.05 -2.84
N LYS A 45 -4.68 7.41 -3.91
CA LYS A 45 -5.98 7.72 -4.46
C LYS A 45 -7.07 7.01 -3.66
N LYS A 46 -8.03 7.76 -3.18
CA LYS A 46 -9.13 7.20 -2.42
C LYS A 46 -10.03 6.40 -3.36
N LEU A 47 -10.33 5.18 -2.97
CA LEU A 47 -11.17 4.30 -3.78
C LEU A 47 -12.63 4.44 -3.39
N VAL A 48 -13.51 4.09 -4.33
CA VAL A 48 -14.95 4.21 -4.13
C VAL A 48 -15.61 2.87 -4.47
N GLY A 49 -16.92 2.79 -4.26
CA GLY A 49 -17.67 1.58 -4.56
C GLY A 49 -17.35 0.49 -3.56
N ASP A 50 -17.16 -0.72 -4.07
CA ASP A 50 -16.89 -1.88 -3.24
C ASP A 50 -15.60 -1.76 -2.46
N LEU A 51 -14.70 -0.90 -2.90
CA LEU A 51 -13.41 -0.69 -2.25
C LEU A 51 -13.38 0.59 -1.43
N ALA A 52 -14.54 1.17 -1.15
CA ALA A 52 -14.60 2.38 -0.33
C ALA A 52 -13.93 2.13 1.02
N GLY A 53 -13.13 3.09 1.46
CA GLY A 53 -12.34 2.94 2.68
C GLY A 53 -10.90 2.55 2.43
N SER A 54 -10.59 2.16 1.20
CA SER A 54 -9.22 1.81 0.83
C SER A 54 -8.63 2.89 -0.07
N TYR A 55 -7.30 2.85 -0.20
CA TYR A 55 -6.53 3.76 -1.03
C TYR A 55 -5.69 2.96 -1.99
N SER A 56 -5.34 3.58 -3.10
CA SER A 56 -4.48 2.97 -4.11
C SER A 56 -3.31 3.89 -4.37
N TYR A 57 -2.10 3.34 -4.43
CA TYR A 57 -0.90 4.09 -4.78
C TYR A 57 -0.21 3.38 -5.92
N ARG A 58 0.07 4.11 -6.99
CA ARG A 58 0.70 3.52 -8.16
C ARG A 58 2.18 3.31 -7.92
N LEU A 59 2.61 2.08 -8.08
CA LEU A 59 4.01 1.72 -7.91
C LEU A 59 4.76 1.84 -9.23
N THR A 60 4.15 1.33 -10.30
CA THR A 60 4.63 1.49 -11.67
C THR A 60 3.40 1.71 -12.55
N LEU A 61 3.61 1.75 -13.85
CA LEU A 61 2.51 1.90 -14.78
C LEU A 61 1.44 0.82 -14.60
N HIS A 62 1.88 -0.39 -14.25
CA HIS A 62 0.98 -1.54 -14.17
C HIS A 62 0.77 -2.06 -12.75
N ASP A 63 1.53 -1.60 -11.80
CA ASP A 63 1.52 -2.16 -10.46
C ASP A 63 0.98 -1.15 -9.45
N ARG A 64 0.11 -1.61 -8.57
CA ARG A 64 -0.52 -0.76 -7.56
C ARG A 64 -0.48 -1.42 -6.20
N ILE A 65 -0.43 -0.58 -5.19
CA ILE A 65 -0.59 -0.98 -3.81
C ILE A 65 -1.98 -0.56 -3.38
N VAL A 66 -2.74 -1.47 -2.77
CA VAL A 66 -4.04 -1.15 -2.21
C VAL A 66 -3.91 -1.29 -0.70
N TYR A 67 -4.34 -0.29 0.03
CA TYR A 67 -4.18 -0.28 1.48
C TYR A 67 -5.32 0.46 2.16
N SER A 68 -5.51 0.17 3.44
CA SER A 68 -6.48 0.88 4.27
C SER A 68 -5.75 1.47 5.47
N ILE A 69 -6.38 2.43 6.12
CA ILE A 69 -5.77 3.19 7.21
C ILE A 69 -6.62 3.05 8.45
N ASP A 70 -6.00 2.62 9.54
CA ASP A 70 -6.64 2.65 10.86
C ASP A 70 -6.05 3.82 11.63
N VAL A 71 -6.81 4.90 11.71
CA VAL A 71 -6.32 6.13 12.33
C VAL A 71 -6.11 5.95 13.83
N LYS A 72 -6.96 5.16 14.47
CA LYS A 72 -6.89 4.98 15.93
C LYS A 72 -5.58 4.33 16.34
N THR A 73 -5.16 3.31 15.62
CA THR A 73 -3.93 2.60 15.93
C THR A 73 -2.75 3.09 15.12
N ARG A 74 -2.98 4.02 14.19
CA ARG A 74 -1.97 4.53 13.27
C ARG A 74 -1.30 3.40 12.53
N THR A 75 -2.13 2.51 11.97
CA THR A 75 -1.67 1.34 11.24
C THR A 75 -2.21 1.36 9.82
N ILE A 76 -1.35 1.02 8.88
CA ILE A 76 -1.73 0.90 7.48
C ILE A 76 -1.69 -0.58 7.13
N TYR A 77 -2.81 -1.08 6.62
CA TYR A 77 -2.91 -2.48 6.22
C TYR A 77 -2.75 -2.56 4.71
N ILE A 78 -1.68 -3.22 4.27
CA ILE A 78 -1.44 -3.42 2.84
C ILE A 78 -2.28 -4.62 2.42
N GLU A 79 -3.31 -4.36 1.63
CA GLU A 79 -4.29 -5.37 1.25
C GLU A 79 -3.93 -6.09 -0.03
N ARG A 80 -3.35 -5.38 -0.98
CA ARG A 80 -2.92 -5.96 -2.24
C ARG A 80 -1.68 -5.24 -2.75
N ALA A 81 -0.86 -5.95 -3.48
CA ALA A 81 0.27 -5.39 -4.21
C ALA A 81 0.30 -6.09 -5.55
N ALA A 82 -0.66 -5.74 -6.41
CA ALA A 82 -0.95 -6.53 -7.59
C ALA A 82 -0.62 -5.81 -8.88
N THR A 83 -0.21 -6.60 -9.87
CA THR A 83 -0.16 -6.18 -11.25
C THR A 83 -1.52 -6.47 -11.87
N HIS A 84 -1.80 -5.86 -13.00
CA HIS A 84 -3.04 -6.12 -13.75
C HIS A 84 -4.29 -6.05 -12.90
N TYR A 85 -4.29 -5.10 -12.03
CA TYR A 85 -5.41 -4.92 -11.15
C TYR A 85 -6.64 -4.58 -11.97
N GLY A 86 -7.73 -5.34 -11.78
CA GLY A 86 -8.95 -5.11 -12.51
C GLY A 86 -9.09 -5.93 -13.77
N GLU A 87 -8.16 -6.80 -14.02
CA GLU A 87 -8.25 -7.72 -15.15
C GLU A 87 -9.35 -8.71 -14.96
#